data_3d47e693ce2631034998f69a4d9b9a61
#
_entry.id   3d47e693ce2631034998f69a4d9b9a61
#
_cell.length_a   1.000
_cell.length_b   1.000
_cell.length_c   1.000
_cell.angle_alpha   90.00
_cell.angle_beta   90.00
_cell.angle_gamma   90.00
#
_symmetry.space_group_name_H-M   'P 1'
#
loop_
_entity.id
_entity.type
_entity.pdbx_description
1 polymer ?
#
loop_
_entity_poly.entity_id
_entity_poly.type
_entity_poly.pdbx_seq_one_letter_code
_entity_poly.pdbx_strand_id
1 'polypeptide(L)'
;MPSLKDLKNRIASVKATQKITKAMQMVAAAKLRRAQEAAEAARPYSQRMAAVMSNIAEAVGSGDDAPRLMTGTGKDDVHLLVVCTAERGMCGGFNSQIARFARDQVRRLLADGKTVKILCVGKKGYDILRREYASLIIEATLTAALLSLHEIRAMFEELWAAEGELLSYFDE
;
A
#
# COMPACT_ATOMS: atom_id res chain seq x y z
N MET A 1 29.57 26.85 31.01
CA MET A 1 28.25 27.47 30.78
C MET A 1 28.17 27.97 29.33
N PRO A 2 27.07 27.79 28.63
CA PRO A 2 26.92 28.31 27.27
C PRO A 2 26.96 29.85 27.29
N SER A 3 27.66 30.48 26.34
CA SER A 3 27.76 31.90 26.23
C SER A 3 26.42 32.52 25.80
N LEU A 4 26.23 33.82 26.08
CA LEU A 4 25.05 34.56 25.65
C LEU A 4 24.89 34.53 24.09
N LYS A 5 26.02 34.52 23.39
CA LYS A 5 26.06 34.39 21.93
C LYS A 5 25.55 33.03 21.44
N ASP A 6 25.93 31.94 22.12
CA ASP A 6 25.49 30.60 21.80
C ASP A 6 23.97 30.44 22.00
N LEU A 7 23.43 31.00 23.08
CA LEU A 7 22.00 31.01 23.32
C LEU A 7 21.23 31.79 22.25
N LYS A 8 21.71 32.96 21.84
CA LYS A 8 21.09 33.73 20.75
C LYS A 8 21.12 32.97 19.43
N ASN A 9 22.24 32.29 19.11
CA ASN A 9 22.34 31.47 17.89
C ASN A 9 21.38 30.29 17.92
N ARG A 10 21.23 29.61 19.07
CA ARG A 10 20.26 28.52 19.24
C ARG A 10 18.82 28.99 19.07
N ILE A 11 18.47 30.15 19.65
CA ILE A 11 17.12 30.73 19.48
C ILE A 11 16.86 31.05 18.00
N ALA A 12 17.83 31.64 17.29
CA ALA A 12 17.69 31.97 15.88
C ALA A 12 17.50 30.68 15.03
N SER A 13 18.27 29.62 15.29
CA SER A 13 18.16 28.33 14.63
C SER A 13 16.81 27.69 14.85
N VAL A 14 16.32 27.65 16.09
CA VAL A 14 15.00 27.08 16.42
C VAL A 14 13.87 27.87 15.75
N LYS A 15 13.95 29.22 15.74
CA LYS A 15 12.98 30.06 15.03
C LYS A 15 12.97 29.81 13.53
N ALA A 16 14.14 29.58 12.91
CA ALA A 16 14.21 29.20 11.50
C ALA A 16 13.56 27.84 11.24
N THR A 17 13.87 26.84 12.06
CA THR A 17 13.26 25.50 11.98
C THR A 17 11.73 25.56 12.17
N GLN A 18 11.25 26.38 13.09
CA GLN A 18 9.80 26.59 13.28
C GLN A 18 9.11 27.12 12.02
N LYS A 19 9.75 28.09 11.31
CA LYS A 19 9.19 28.60 10.04
C LYS A 19 9.14 27.52 8.97
N ILE A 20 10.18 26.70 8.88
CA ILE A 20 10.25 25.60 7.92
C ILE A 20 9.15 24.56 8.20
N THR A 21 9.02 24.12 9.45
CA THR A 21 8.00 23.13 9.83
C THR A 21 6.58 23.64 9.63
N LYS A 22 6.33 24.94 9.86
CA LYS A 22 5.04 25.56 9.56
C LYS A 22 4.74 25.58 8.06
N ALA A 23 5.74 25.88 7.21
CA ALA A 23 5.59 25.81 5.76
C ALA A 23 5.31 24.35 5.30
N MET A 24 6.03 23.37 5.85
CA MET A 24 5.78 21.93 5.56
C MET A 24 4.36 21.52 5.96
N GLN A 25 3.85 21.99 7.09
CA GLN A 25 2.48 21.75 7.53
C GLN A 25 1.45 22.28 6.52
N MET A 26 1.64 23.49 6.00
CA MET A 26 0.74 24.07 4.98
C MET A 26 0.76 23.26 3.67
N VAL A 27 1.95 22.84 3.21
CA VAL A 27 2.07 22.01 2.02
C VAL A 27 1.41 20.65 2.23
N ALA A 28 1.60 20.03 3.41
CA ALA A 28 0.98 18.74 3.71
C ALA A 28 -0.56 18.86 3.77
N ALA A 29 -1.09 19.94 4.38
CA ALA A 29 -2.53 20.19 4.41
C ALA A 29 -3.12 20.37 3.01
N ALA A 30 -2.45 21.10 2.11
CA ALA A 30 -2.90 21.28 0.73
C ALA A 30 -2.91 19.94 -0.04
N LYS A 31 -1.89 19.09 0.14
CA LYS A 31 -1.85 17.75 -0.46
C LYS A 31 -2.95 16.84 0.08
N LEU A 32 -3.18 16.86 1.39
CA LEU A 32 -4.24 16.08 2.02
C LEU A 32 -5.61 16.46 1.46
N ARG A 33 -5.88 17.78 1.38
CA ARG A 33 -7.15 18.27 0.82
C ARG A 33 -7.38 17.78 -0.61
N ARG A 34 -6.37 17.87 -1.49
CA ARG A 34 -6.47 17.36 -2.87
C ARG A 34 -6.74 15.85 -2.91
N ALA A 35 -6.08 15.08 -2.05
CA ALA A 35 -6.28 13.64 -1.97
C ALA A 35 -7.69 13.29 -1.48
N GLN A 36 -8.22 14.04 -0.50
CA GLN A 36 -9.59 13.88 -0.02
C GLN A 36 -10.62 14.21 -1.11
N GLU A 37 -10.45 15.34 -1.81
CA GLU A 37 -11.34 15.76 -2.91
C GLU A 37 -11.34 14.68 -4.02
N ALA A 38 -10.18 14.13 -4.39
CA ALA A 38 -10.07 13.06 -5.37
C ALA A 38 -10.77 11.76 -4.91
N ALA A 39 -10.59 11.38 -3.65
CA ALA A 39 -11.22 10.19 -3.08
C ALA A 39 -12.76 10.35 -3.00
N GLU A 40 -13.25 11.53 -2.62
CA GLU A 40 -14.68 11.83 -2.59
C GLU A 40 -15.29 11.82 -4.00
N ALA A 41 -14.60 12.37 -4.99
CA ALA A 41 -15.04 12.34 -6.39
C ALA A 41 -15.08 10.91 -6.98
N ALA A 42 -14.17 10.02 -6.56
CA ALA A 42 -14.13 8.63 -7.01
C ALA A 42 -15.18 7.73 -6.31
N ARG A 43 -15.68 8.12 -5.14
CA ARG A 43 -16.60 7.30 -4.32
C ARG A 43 -17.88 6.86 -5.06
N PRO A 44 -18.61 7.73 -5.81
CA PRO A 44 -19.80 7.31 -6.53
C PRO A 44 -19.51 6.21 -7.57
N TYR A 45 -18.35 6.30 -8.24
CA TYR A 45 -17.93 5.30 -9.21
C TYR A 45 -17.67 3.95 -8.52
N SER A 46 -16.91 3.94 -7.43
CA SER A 46 -16.60 2.70 -6.69
C SER A 46 -17.85 2.03 -6.14
N GLN A 47 -18.83 2.81 -5.64
CA GLN A 47 -20.10 2.28 -5.16
C GLN A 47 -20.94 1.64 -6.28
N ARG A 48 -21.01 2.28 -7.44
CA ARG A 48 -21.71 1.72 -8.61
C ARG A 48 -21.02 0.48 -9.14
N MET A 49 -19.69 0.48 -9.19
CA MET A 49 -18.91 -0.69 -9.62
C MET A 49 -19.13 -1.86 -8.66
N ALA A 50 -19.11 -1.63 -7.35
CA ALA A 50 -19.40 -2.68 -6.37
C ALA A 50 -20.80 -3.27 -6.56
N ALA A 51 -21.81 -2.46 -6.82
CA ALA A 51 -23.16 -2.94 -7.10
C ALA A 51 -23.23 -3.76 -8.41
N VAL A 52 -22.55 -3.30 -9.47
CA VAL A 52 -22.48 -4.06 -10.73
C VAL A 52 -21.78 -5.40 -10.51
N MET A 53 -20.66 -5.42 -9.79
CA MET A 53 -19.94 -6.66 -9.49
C MET A 53 -20.79 -7.62 -8.66
N SER A 54 -21.55 -7.13 -7.69
CA SER A 54 -22.49 -7.94 -6.91
C SER A 54 -23.56 -8.58 -7.79
N ASN A 55 -24.16 -7.79 -8.68
CA ASN A 55 -25.20 -8.29 -9.60
C ASN A 55 -24.64 -9.34 -10.57
N ILE A 56 -23.41 -9.14 -11.07
CA ILE A 56 -22.73 -10.11 -11.93
C ILE A 56 -22.45 -11.40 -11.14
N ALA A 57 -21.95 -11.29 -9.93
CA ALA A 57 -21.68 -12.45 -9.08
C ALA A 57 -22.96 -13.27 -8.80
N GLU A 58 -24.09 -12.60 -8.55
CA GLU A 58 -25.39 -13.26 -8.39
C GLU A 58 -25.88 -13.92 -9.69
N ALA A 59 -25.68 -13.27 -10.84
CA ALA A 59 -26.14 -13.80 -12.14
C ALA A 59 -25.30 -14.97 -12.65
N VAL A 60 -23.99 -14.95 -12.43
CA VAL A 60 -23.05 -15.99 -12.87
C VAL A 60 -23.13 -17.23 -11.95
N GLY A 61 -23.48 -17.03 -10.69
CA GLY A 61 -23.54 -18.14 -9.72
C GLY A 61 -22.18 -18.81 -9.49
N SER A 62 -22.20 -20.03 -8.96
CA SER A 62 -21.00 -20.84 -8.67
C SER A 62 -20.76 -21.92 -9.74
N GLY A 63 -21.14 -21.67 -10.99
CA GLY A 63 -20.97 -22.65 -12.07
C GLY A 63 -19.51 -22.74 -12.55
N ASP A 64 -19.17 -23.86 -13.22
CA ASP A 64 -17.82 -24.11 -13.75
C ASP A 64 -17.36 -23.08 -14.80
N ASP A 65 -18.30 -22.37 -15.43
CA ASP A 65 -18.03 -21.30 -16.40
C ASP A 65 -17.80 -19.92 -15.75
N ALA A 66 -17.89 -19.81 -14.41
CA ALA A 66 -17.70 -18.55 -13.73
C ALA A 66 -16.21 -18.13 -13.70
N PRO A 67 -15.89 -16.85 -13.92
CA PRO A 67 -14.51 -16.38 -13.88
C PRO A 67 -13.86 -16.69 -12.53
N ARG A 68 -12.71 -17.34 -12.53
CA ARG A 68 -11.97 -17.74 -11.32
C ARG A 68 -11.67 -16.55 -10.38
N LEU A 69 -11.48 -15.35 -10.90
CA LEU A 69 -11.33 -14.13 -10.11
C LEU A 69 -12.57 -13.77 -9.26
N MET A 70 -13.76 -14.25 -9.65
CA MET A 70 -14.99 -14.02 -8.90
C MET A 70 -15.30 -15.16 -7.92
N THR A 71 -15.03 -16.40 -8.33
CA THR A 71 -15.35 -17.60 -7.54
C THR A 71 -14.20 -18.08 -6.67
N GLY A 72 -12.98 -17.63 -6.95
CA GLY A 72 -11.76 -18.15 -6.34
C GLY A 72 -11.38 -19.53 -6.90
N THR A 73 -10.25 -20.03 -6.45
CA THR A 73 -9.74 -21.37 -6.85
C THR A 73 -10.24 -22.49 -5.93
N GLY A 74 -10.90 -22.17 -4.82
CA GLY A 74 -11.26 -23.12 -3.76
C GLY A 74 -10.06 -23.58 -2.91
N LYS A 75 -8.83 -23.16 -3.26
CA LYS A 75 -7.60 -23.44 -2.51
C LYS A 75 -7.27 -22.25 -1.61
N ASP A 76 -6.77 -22.52 -0.42
CA ASP A 76 -6.36 -21.52 0.57
C ASP A 76 -4.88 -21.70 0.96
N ASP A 77 -4.04 -22.07 -0.02
CA ASP A 77 -2.64 -22.42 0.23
C ASP A 77 -1.70 -21.24 0.06
N VAL A 78 -2.03 -20.30 -0.83
CA VAL A 78 -1.19 -19.15 -1.20
C VAL A 78 -1.89 -17.84 -0.89
N HIS A 79 -1.22 -16.98 -0.11
CA HIS A 79 -1.74 -15.68 0.29
C HIS A 79 -0.87 -14.54 -0.21
N LEU A 80 -1.46 -13.58 -0.89
CA LEU A 80 -0.82 -12.32 -1.26
C LEU A 80 -1.18 -11.23 -0.24
N LEU A 81 -0.17 -10.71 0.44
CA LEU A 81 -0.31 -9.58 1.36
C LEU A 81 0.12 -8.28 0.67
N VAL A 82 -0.83 -7.39 0.41
CA VAL A 82 -0.55 -6.05 -0.11
C VAL A 82 -0.37 -5.10 1.06
N VAL A 83 0.86 -4.62 1.26
CA VAL A 83 1.24 -3.77 2.39
C VAL A 83 1.43 -2.33 1.94
N CYS A 84 0.41 -1.49 2.18
CA CYS A 84 0.41 -0.09 1.79
C CYS A 84 0.98 0.81 2.89
N THR A 85 2.09 1.48 2.62
CA THR A 85 2.75 2.41 3.54
C THR A 85 3.07 3.74 2.85
N ALA A 86 3.58 4.71 3.61
CA ALA A 86 4.00 5.97 3.03
C ALA A 86 5.39 5.86 2.37
N GLU A 87 5.62 6.74 1.39
CA GLU A 87 6.92 6.91 0.73
C GLU A 87 7.93 7.59 1.66
N ARG A 88 7.45 8.58 2.42
CA ARG A 88 8.26 9.40 3.32
C ARG A 88 7.92 9.13 4.77
N GLY A 89 8.84 9.51 5.67
CA GLY A 89 8.62 9.50 7.10
C GLY A 89 7.80 10.69 7.60
N MET A 90 7.93 10.99 8.88
CA MET A 90 7.24 12.08 9.60
C MET A 90 5.70 11.91 9.67
N CYS A 91 5.24 10.68 9.66
CA CYS A 91 3.83 10.30 9.78
C CYS A 91 3.51 9.61 11.12
N GLY A 92 4.27 9.91 12.16
CA GLY A 92 4.13 9.27 13.48
C GLY A 92 4.35 7.75 13.40
N GLY A 93 3.49 6.98 14.05
CA GLY A 93 3.56 5.52 14.08
C GLY A 93 2.97 4.80 12.86
N PHE A 94 2.46 5.52 11.85
CA PHE A 94 1.72 4.94 10.73
C PHE A 94 2.47 3.79 10.06
N ASN A 95 3.69 4.03 9.53
CA ASN A 95 4.45 3.01 8.83
C ASN A 95 4.85 1.84 9.73
N SER A 96 5.26 2.12 10.96
CA SER A 96 5.72 1.08 11.89
C SER A 96 4.57 0.20 12.40
N GLN A 97 3.37 0.75 12.57
CA GLN A 97 2.19 -0.01 12.97
C GLN A 97 1.72 -0.94 11.85
N ILE A 98 1.66 -0.44 10.60
CA ILE A 98 1.31 -1.26 9.43
C ILE A 98 2.34 -2.38 9.24
N ALA A 99 3.63 -2.06 9.30
CA ALA A 99 4.67 -3.08 9.15
C ALA A 99 4.65 -4.12 10.28
N ARG A 100 4.29 -3.73 11.52
CA ARG A 100 4.09 -4.66 12.63
C ARG A 100 2.91 -5.57 12.36
N PHE A 101 1.77 -5.01 11.97
CA PHE A 101 0.59 -5.79 11.64
C PHE A 101 0.85 -6.77 10.50
N ALA A 102 1.54 -6.31 9.44
CA ALA A 102 1.93 -7.18 8.32
C ALA A 102 2.82 -8.34 8.79
N ARG A 103 3.83 -8.09 9.63
CA ARG A 103 4.67 -9.14 10.22
C ARG A 103 3.87 -10.17 11.01
N ASP A 104 2.93 -9.71 11.81
CA ASP A 104 2.09 -10.60 12.61
C ASP A 104 1.21 -11.49 11.72
N GLN A 105 0.66 -10.95 10.63
CA GLN A 105 -0.09 -11.72 9.64
C GLN A 105 0.80 -12.72 8.90
N VAL A 106 2.00 -12.33 8.45
CA VAL A 106 2.96 -13.23 7.80
C VAL A 106 3.30 -14.40 8.72
N ARG A 107 3.63 -14.13 9.99
CA ARG A 107 3.97 -15.18 10.96
C ARG A 107 2.81 -16.14 11.20
N ARG A 108 1.60 -15.61 11.29
CA ARG A 108 0.39 -16.43 11.44
C ARG A 108 0.19 -17.36 10.26
N LEU A 109 0.22 -16.82 9.04
CA LEU A 109 0.02 -17.62 7.83
C LEU A 109 1.11 -18.67 7.63
N LEU A 110 2.36 -18.33 7.90
CA LEU A 110 3.47 -19.28 7.84
C LEU A 110 3.35 -20.38 8.92
N ALA A 111 2.88 -20.05 10.11
CA ALA A 111 2.60 -21.02 11.17
C ALA A 111 1.46 -21.98 10.79
N ASP A 112 0.46 -21.49 10.03
CA ASP A 112 -0.63 -22.27 9.48
C ASP A 112 -0.20 -23.12 8.25
N GLY A 113 1.09 -23.10 7.88
CA GLY A 113 1.65 -23.86 6.74
C GLY A 113 1.33 -23.27 5.37
N LYS A 114 0.88 -22.01 5.31
CA LYS A 114 0.52 -21.31 4.06
C LYS A 114 1.74 -20.72 3.37
N THR A 115 1.68 -20.63 2.05
CA THR A 115 2.67 -19.89 1.25
C THR A 115 2.28 -18.40 1.25
N VAL A 116 3.23 -17.52 1.60
CA VAL A 116 2.98 -16.09 1.68
C VAL A 116 3.81 -15.36 0.64
N LYS A 117 3.17 -14.47 -0.11
CA LYS A 117 3.80 -13.50 -1.00
C LYS A 117 3.48 -12.10 -0.51
N ILE A 118 4.42 -11.17 -0.64
CA ILE A 118 4.27 -9.81 -0.15
C ILE A 118 4.48 -8.82 -1.30
N LEU A 119 3.49 -7.95 -1.51
CA LEU A 119 3.59 -6.79 -2.39
C LEU A 119 3.67 -5.53 -1.53
N CYS A 120 4.78 -4.81 -1.60
CA CYS A 120 4.96 -3.58 -0.85
C CYS A 120 4.62 -2.35 -1.69
N VAL A 121 3.59 -1.61 -1.27
CA VAL A 121 3.25 -0.29 -1.82
C VAL A 121 3.79 0.76 -0.85
N GLY A 122 4.82 1.49 -1.28
CA GLY A 122 5.51 2.48 -0.46
C GLY A 122 6.83 2.01 0.12
N LYS A 123 7.83 2.88 -0.04
CA LYS A 123 9.23 2.59 0.32
C LYS A 123 9.42 2.22 1.80
N LYS A 124 8.66 2.85 2.70
CA LYS A 124 8.87 2.66 4.15
C LYS A 124 8.47 1.27 4.62
N GLY A 125 7.41 0.68 4.06
CA GLY A 125 7.04 -0.71 4.32
C GLY A 125 8.09 -1.68 3.82
N TYR A 126 8.53 -1.49 2.58
CA TYR A 126 9.60 -2.28 2.00
C TYR A 126 10.89 -2.25 2.82
N ASP A 127 11.37 -1.04 3.20
CA ASP A 127 12.61 -0.88 3.98
C ASP A 127 12.56 -1.62 5.34
N ILE A 128 11.37 -1.75 5.92
CA ILE A 128 11.18 -2.46 7.18
C ILE A 128 11.07 -3.98 6.97
N LEU A 129 10.24 -4.40 6.01
CA LEU A 129 9.90 -5.82 5.80
C LEU A 129 11.02 -6.59 5.12
N ARG A 130 11.80 -6.00 4.22
CA ARG A 130 12.90 -6.67 3.52
C ARG A 130 13.97 -7.25 4.44
N ARG A 131 14.08 -6.76 5.67
CA ARG A 131 15.08 -7.24 6.63
C ARG A 131 14.81 -8.67 7.09
N GLU A 132 13.55 -9.05 7.18
CA GLU A 132 13.11 -10.35 7.68
C GLU A 132 12.51 -11.22 6.57
N TYR A 133 11.88 -10.62 5.56
CA TYR A 133 11.06 -11.30 4.55
C TYR A 133 11.44 -10.99 3.11
N ALA A 134 12.73 -10.72 2.82
CA ALA A 134 13.20 -10.39 1.48
C ALA A 134 12.79 -11.44 0.41
N SER A 135 12.84 -12.74 0.78
CA SER A 135 12.48 -13.85 -0.12
C SER A 135 10.98 -13.96 -0.40
N LEU A 136 10.13 -13.37 0.43
CA LEU A 136 8.67 -13.39 0.27
C LEU A 136 8.16 -12.16 -0.48
N ILE A 137 8.97 -11.13 -0.66
CA ILE A 137 8.60 -9.91 -1.36
C ILE A 137 8.76 -10.14 -2.86
N ILE A 138 7.64 -10.10 -3.59
CA ILE A 138 7.61 -10.23 -5.06
C ILE A 138 8.08 -8.93 -5.68
N GLU A 139 7.51 -7.81 -5.23
CA GLU A 139 7.77 -6.49 -5.78
C GLU A 139 7.59 -5.39 -4.74
N ALA A 140 8.29 -4.29 -4.95
CA ALA A 140 8.15 -3.06 -4.17
C ALA A 140 7.81 -1.90 -5.10
N THR A 141 6.53 -1.58 -5.18
CA THR A 141 6.07 -0.44 -5.99
C THR A 141 6.32 0.86 -5.23
N LEU A 142 7.16 1.72 -5.80
CA LEU A 142 7.34 3.08 -5.34
C LEU A 142 6.02 3.84 -5.55
N THR A 143 5.54 4.43 -4.48
CA THR A 143 4.19 4.98 -4.34
C THR A 143 3.67 5.79 -5.51
N ALA A 144 2.50 5.56 -5.76
CA ALA A 144 1.33 6.26 -6.28
C ALA A 144 1.26 7.81 -6.22
N ALA A 145 2.27 8.52 -5.78
CA ALA A 145 2.31 9.98 -5.93
C ALA A 145 2.53 10.40 -7.39
N LEU A 146 2.81 9.43 -8.27
CA LEU A 146 3.09 9.61 -9.69
C LEU A 146 2.41 8.55 -10.56
N LEU A 147 1.49 7.74 -10.04
CA LEU A 147 0.72 6.85 -10.88
C LEU A 147 -0.23 7.71 -11.74
N SER A 148 0.24 8.09 -12.92
CA SER A 148 -0.62 8.47 -14.01
C SER A 148 -1.54 7.28 -14.33
N LEU A 149 -2.71 7.54 -14.91
CA LEU A 149 -3.60 6.46 -15.41
C LEU A 149 -2.86 5.44 -16.28
N HIS A 150 -1.78 5.85 -16.93
CA HIS A 150 -0.93 5.01 -17.77
C HIS A 150 -0.08 4.04 -16.92
N GLU A 151 0.46 4.47 -15.80
CA GLU A 151 1.27 3.62 -14.90
C GLU A 151 0.39 2.67 -14.10
N ILE A 152 -0.81 3.11 -13.70
CA ILE A 152 -1.84 2.23 -13.13
C ILE A 152 -2.21 1.13 -14.13
N ARG A 153 -2.40 1.50 -15.39
CA ARG A 153 -2.71 0.53 -16.46
C ARG A 153 -1.55 -0.42 -16.69
N ALA A 154 -0.30 0.06 -16.78
CA ALA A 154 0.88 -0.79 -16.94
C ALA A 154 1.05 -1.74 -15.75
N MET A 155 0.82 -1.28 -14.52
CA MET A 155 0.83 -2.11 -13.32
C MET A 155 -0.28 -3.17 -13.35
N PHE A 156 -1.46 -2.82 -13.85
CA PHE A 156 -2.53 -3.80 -14.07
C PHE A 156 -2.20 -4.77 -15.20
N GLU A 157 -1.54 -4.31 -16.26
CA GLU A 157 -1.08 -5.18 -17.35
C GLU A 157 0.05 -6.11 -16.91
N GLU A 158 0.97 -5.64 -16.05
CA GLU A 158 2.00 -6.48 -15.42
C GLU A 158 1.40 -7.45 -14.38
N LEU A 159 0.45 -7.01 -13.57
CA LEU A 159 -0.31 -7.90 -12.68
C LEU A 159 -1.11 -8.92 -13.49
N TRP A 160 -1.68 -8.54 -14.63
CA TRP A 160 -2.41 -9.42 -15.51
C TRP A 160 -1.48 -10.39 -16.26
N ALA A 161 -0.28 -9.97 -16.64
CA ALA A 161 0.75 -10.84 -17.19
C ALA A 161 1.33 -11.80 -16.13
N ALA A 162 1.54 -11.30 -14.91
CA ALA A 162 1.91 -12.13 -13.76
C ALA A 162 0.76 -13.05 -13.29
N GLU A 163 -0.49 -12.72 -13.63
CA GLU A 163 -1.64 -13.59 -13.42
C GLU A 163 -1.56 -14.85 -14.29
N GLY A 164 -1.01 -14.74 -15.51
CA GLY A 164 -0.65 -15.91 -16.34
C GLY A 164 0.39 -16.79 -15.66
N GLU A 165 1.39 -16.22 -14.99
CA GLU A 165 2.35 -16.93 -14.17
C GLU A 165 1.74 -17.40 -12.84
N LEU A 166 0.93 -16.58 -12.18
CA LEU A 166 0.22 -16.96 -10.96
C LEU A 166 -0.80 -18.07 -11.23
N LEU A 167 -1.54 -18.01 -12.33
CA LEU A 167 -2.47 -19.07 -12.74
C LEU A 167 -1.74 -20.36 -13.11
N SER A 168 -0.53 -20.30 -13.69
CA SER A 168 0.28 -21.50 -13.93
C SER A 168 0.78 -22.16 -12.65
N TYR A 169 0.98 -21.40 -11.56
CA TYR A 169 1.27 -21.94 -10.23
C TYR A 169 0.06 -22.57 -9.54
N PHE A 170 -1.16 -22.27 -10.03
CA PHE A 170 -2.39 -22.86 -9.49
C PHE A 170 -2.89 -24.08 -10.28
N ASP A 171 -2.31 -24.35 -11.46
CA ASP A 171 -2.67 -25.49 -12.33
C ASP A 171 -1.74 -26.72 -12.14
N GLU A 172 -0.67 -26.62 -11.29
CA GLU A 172 0.14 -27.73 -10.79
C GLU A 172 -0.32 -28.14 -9.37
#